data_ed4fccc2685a038ef987de6c079d8491
#
_entry.id   ed4fccc2685a038ef987de6c079d8491
#
_cell.length_a   1.000
_cell.length_b   1.000
_cell.length_c   1.000
_cell.angle_alpha   90.00
_cell.angle_beta   90.00
_cell.angle_gamma   90.00
#
_symmetry.space_group_name_H-M   'P 1'
#
loop_
_entity.id
_entity.type
_entity.pdbx_description
1 polymer ?
#
loop_
_entity_poly.entity_id
_entity_poly.type
_entity_poly.pdbx_seq_one_letter_code
_entity_poly.pdbx_strand_id
1 'polypeptide(L)'
;MKVNVRATSLGALALVMFCSSAMARDLDQDEALKLRQRGVILPLEQVLQQAMDRYPGAKLLEVELEEKHDVYIYEVELLTAEGVARELHLKADTGELVKDKED
;
A
#
# COMPACT_ATOMS: atom_id res chain seq x y z
N MET A 1 -34.68 3.37 -6.41
CA MET A 1 -34.52 3.71 -6.04
C MET A 1 -34.14 3.66 -5.68
N LYS A 2 -34.00 3.40 -5.79
CA LYS A 2 -33.70 3.53 -5.45
C LYS A 2 -33.14 3.34 -4.70
N VAL A 3 -33.27 2.95 -4.79
CA VAL A 3 -32.77 2.95 -4.09
C VAL A 3 -32.32 2.67 -3.55
N ASN A 4 -32.55 2.43 -3.69
CA ASN A 4 -32.16 2.37 -3.16
C ASN A 4 -31.69 2.02 -2.53
N VAL A 5 -31.87 1.72 -2.74
CA VAL A 5 -31.49 1.61 -2.17
C VAL A 5 -31.00 1.32 -1.64
N ARG A 6 -31.02 1.04 -1.62
CA ARG A 6 -30.77 1.11 -1.31
C ARG A 6 -30.41 0.74 -0.47
N ALA A 7 -30.71 0.50 -0.42
CA ALA A 7 -30.52 0.43 0.26
C ALA A 7 -30.09 -0.16 0.84
N THR A 8 -30.32 -0.52 0.57
CA THR A 8 -30.04 -0.91 1.01
C THR A 8 -29.35 -1.30 1.45
N SER A 9 -29.54 -1.65 1.30
CA SER A 9 -28.93 -1.97 1.79
C SER A 9 -28.23 -1.91 2.38
N LEU A 10 -28.20 -1.68 2.57
CA LEU A 10 -27.53 -1.27 3.27
C LEU A 10 -26.96 -1.68 4.37
N GLY A 11 -27.38 -1.96 4.70
CA GLY A 11 -26.89 -2.04 6.05
C GLY A 11 -25.95 -3.13 6.28
N ALA A 12 -26.28 -4.20 5.74
CA ALA A 12 -25.46 -5.34 5.94
C ALA A 12 -24.06 -5.16 5.46
N LEU A 13 -23.94 -4.45 4.38
CA LEU A 13 -22.67 -4.30 3.87
C LEU A 13 -21.74 -3.57 4.73
N ALA A 14 -22.29 -2.75 5.53
CA ALA A 14 -21.44 -1.97 6.34
C ALA A 14 -20.56 -2.82 7.20
N LEU A 15 -20.98 -3.96 7.61
CA LEU A 15 -20.19 -4.63 8.53
C LEU A 15 -18.99 -5.28 8.00
N VAL A 16 -19.02 -5.60 6.79
CA VAL A 16 -17.89 -6.30 6.25
C VAL A 16 -16.65 -5.52 6.27
N MET A 17 -16.73 -4.28 5.87
CA MET A 17 -15.55 -3.56 5.72
C MET A 17 -14.85 -3.23 6.95
N PHE A 18 -15.54 -3.12 8.05
CA PHE A 18 -14.78 -2.67 9.15
C PHE A 18 -13.83 -3.72 9.64
N CYS A 19 -14.07 -4.95 9.35
CA CYS A 19 -13.14 -5.94 9.79
C CYS A 19 -11.79 -5.74 9.18
N SER A 20 -11.75 -5.53 7.90
CA SER A 20 -10.48 -5.41 7.27
C SER A 20 -9.85 -4.08 7.50
N SER A 21 -10.62 -3.04 7.53
CA SER A 21 -10.00 -1.75 7.70
C SER A 21 -9.40 -1.59 9.09
N ALA A 22 -9.88 -2.33 10.04
CA ALA A 22 -9.31 -2.25 11.37
C ALA A 22 -7.94 -2.90 11.44
N MET A 23 -7.57 -3.69 10.44
CA MET A 23 -6.32 -4.44 10.50
C MET A 23 -5.14 -3.68 9.99
N ALA A 24 -5.35 -2.70 9.14
CA ALA A 24 -4.24 -1.95 8.56
C ALA A 24 -4.61 -0.47 8.50
N ARG A 25 -3.62 0.38 8.63
CA ARG A 25 -3.84 1.81 8.50
C ARG A 25 -2.69 2.44 7.76
N ASP A 26 -2.99 3.50 7.03
CA ASP A 26 -1.99 4.29 6.36
C ASP A 26 -1.33 5.22 7.37
N LEU A 27 -0.04 5.42 7.22
CA LEU A 27 0.71 6.30 8.08
C LEU A 27 0.93 7.63 7.38
N ASP A 28 0.86 8.72 8.15
CA ASP A 28 1.13 10.02 7.56
C ASP A 28 2.63 10.26 7.47
N GLN A 29 3.00 11.38 6.86
CA GLN A 29 4.40 11.67 6.60
C GLN A 29 5.20 11.89 7.87
N ASP A 30 4.59 12.46 8.90
CA ASP A 30 5.29 12.68 10.16
C ASP A 30 5.61 11.37 10.84
N GLU A 31 4.68 10.44 10.84
CA GLU A 31 4.92 9.13 11.42
C GLU A 31 6.00 8.37 10.65
N ALA A 32 5.94 8.45 9.33
CA ALA A 32 6.92 7.78 8.50
C ALA A 32 8.32 8.35 8.72
N LEU A 33 8.42 9.66 8.85
CA LEU A 33 9.69 10.29 9.10
C LEU A 33 10.30 9.83 10.42
N LYS A 34 9.48 9.78 11.46
CA LYS A 34 9.98 9.33 12.76
C LYS A 34 10.46 7.88 12.71
N LEU A 35 9.76 7.04 12.00
CA LEU A 35 10.18 5.65 11.87
C LEU A 35 11.50 5.51 11.12
N ARG A 36 11.69 6.32 10.09
CA ARG A 36 12.96 6.31 9.36
C ARG A 36 14.09 6.84 10.22
N GLN A 37 13.84 7.89 10.97
CA GLN A 37 14.86 8.46 11.83
C GLN A 37 15.29 7.50 12.92
N ARG A 38 14.38 6.66 13.39
CA ARG A 38 14.70 5.65 14.39
C ARG A 38 15.27 4.37 13.80
N GLY A 39 15.34 4.28 12.49
CA GLY A 39 15.82 3.08 11.83
C GLY A 39 14.86 1.91 11.84
N VAL A 40 13.59 2.15 12.13
CA VAL A 40 12.59 1.10 12.13
C VAL A 40 12.25 0.68 10.70
N ILE A 41 12.26 1.64 9.79
CA ILE A 41 12.02 1.37 8.38
C ILE A 41 13.13 2.00 7.55
N LEU A 42 13.31 1.49 6.33
CA LEU A 42 14.34 1.97 5.43
C LEU A 42 13.95 3.28 4.79
N PRO A 43 14.91 4.05 4.30
CA PRO A 43 14.59 5.24 3.52
C PRO A 43 13.76 4.86 2.31
N LEU A 44 12.81 5.72 1.97
CA LEU A 44 11.89 5.44 0.88
C LEU A 44 12.63 5.23 -0.44
N GLU A 45 13.67 6.01 -0.71
CA GLU A 45 14.40 5.89 -1.95
C GLU A 45 14.99 4.50 -2.14
N GLN A 46 15.43 3.89 -1.06
CA GLN A 46 16.02 2.55 -1.13
C GLN A 46 14.97 1.52 -1.50
N VAL A 47 13.79 1.63 -0.91
CA VAL A 47 12.71 0.69 -1.19
C VAL A 47 12.17 0.91 -2.60
N LEU A 48 12.04 2.16 -3.03
CA LEU A 48 11.60 2.46 -4.37
C LEU A 48 12.58 1.94 -5.41
N GLN A 49 13.89 2.02 -5.13
CA GLN A 49 14.88 1.50 -6.06
C GLN A 49 14.67 0.00 -6.27
N GLN A 50 14.40 -0.73 -5.21
CA GLN A 50 14.16 -2.16 -5.32
C GLN A 50 12.91 -2.44 -6.14
N ALA A 51 11.85 -1.67 -5.94
CA ALA A 51 10.61 -1.85 -6.69
C ALA A 51 10.82 -1.54 -8.17
N MET A 52 11.49 -0.44 -8.46
CA MET A 52 11.70 -0.04 -9.84
C MET A 52 12.64 -0.96 -10.59
N ASP A 53 13.59 -1.57 -9.88
CA ASP A 53 14.52 -2.50 -10.53
C ASP A 53 13.81 -3.75 -11.05
N ARG A 54 12.66 -4.09 -10.49
CA ARG A 54 11.92 -5.24 -10.97
C ARG A 54 11.24 -4.97 -12.31
N TYR A 55 10.94 -3.72 -12.60
CA TYR A 55 10.23 -3.34 -13.82
C TYR A 55 10.95 -2.16 -14.47
N PRO A 56 12.05 -2.42 -15.17
CA PRO A 56 12.79 -1.34 -15.80
C PRO A 56 11.93 -0.51 -16.74
N GLY A 57 12.05 0.79 -16.65
CA GLY A 57 11.25 1.69 -17.47
C GLY A 57 9.88 2.02 -16.89
N ALA A 58 9.56 1.49 -15.72
CA ALA A 58 8.27 1.76 -15.11
C ALA A 58 8.20 3.17 -14.56
N LYS A 59 6.98 3.66 -14.41
CA LYS A 59 6.72 4.96 -13.78
C LYS A 59 6.06 4.73 -12.45
N LEU A 60 6.46 5.51 -11.45
CA LEU A 60 5.83 5.45 -10.15
C LEU A 60 4.50 6.18 -10.19
N LEU A 61 3.44 5.53 -9.74
CA LEU A 61 2.12 6.13 -9.67
C LEU A 61 1.78 6.58 -8.27
N GLU A 62 2.05 5.75 -7.28
CA GLU A 62 1.66 6.06 -5.92
C GLU A 62 2.47 5.22 -4.93
N VAL A 63 2.69 5.76 -3.73
CA VAL A 63 3.34 5.04 -2.65
C VAL A 63 2.57 5.33 -1.37
N GLU A 64 2.31 4.28 -0.60
CA GLU A 64 1.71 4.41 0.72
C GLU A 64 2.49 3.57 1.70
N LEU A 65 2.55 4.02 2.95
CA LEU A 65 3.14 3.23 4.02
C LEU A 65 2.01 2.80 4.93
N GLU A 66 1.91 1.50 5.17
CA GLU A 66 0.85 0.94 6.00
C GLU A 66 1.43 0.20 7.18
N GLU A 67 0.68 0.18 8.25
CA GLU A 67 1.01 -0.60 9.44
C GLU A 67 -0.09 -1.62 9.70
N LYS A 68 0.31 -2.86 9.97
CA LYS A 68 -0.63 -3.90 10.35
C LYS A 68 0.08 -4.79 11.35
N HIS A 69 -0.42 -4.82 12.59
CA HIS A 69 0.17 -5.63 13.67
C HIS A 69 1.67 -5.36 13.83
N ASP A 70 2.03 -4.09 13.85
CA ASP A 70 3.42 -3.64 14.01
C ASP A 70 4.34 -4.06 12.86
N VAL A 71 3.77 -4.49 11.75
CA VAL A 71 4.52 -4.76 10.53
C VAL A 71 4.28 -3.59 9.59
N TYR A 72 5.35 -3.01 9.07
CA TYR A 72 5.25 -1.86 8.18
C TYR A 72 5.51 -2.30 6.75
N ILE A 73 4.61 -1.92 5.84
CA ILE A 73 4.66 -2.31 4.44
C ILE A 73 4.57 -1.05 3.59
N TYR A 74 5.47 -0.92 2.62
CA TYR A 74 5.33 0.07 1.57
C TYR A 74 4.53 -0.54 0.44
N GLU A 75 3.45 0.12 0.07
CA GLU A 75 2.63 -0.28 -1.05
C GLU A 75 2.95 0.65 -2.21
N VAL A 76 3.48 0.10 -3.29
CA VAL A 76 3.97 0.89 -4.41
C VAL A 76 3.18 0.52 -5.66
N GLU A 77 2.59 1.52 -6.30
CA GLU A 77 1.90 1.31 -7.56
C GLU A 77 2.76 1.81 -8.70
N LEU A 78 2.94 0.99 -9.70
CA LEU A 78 3.77 1.29 -10.86
C LEU A 78 2.97 1.13 -12.13
N LEU A 79 3.36 1.90 -13.16
CA LEU A 79 2.89 1.64 -14.52
C LEU A 79 4.09 1.13 -15.29
N THR A 80 4.03 -0.10 -15.78
CA THR A 80 5.17 -0.69 -16.46
C THR A 80 5.38 -0.08 -17.83
N ALA A 81 6.54 -0.36 -18.42
CA ALA A 81 6.83 0.13 -19.77
C ALA A 81 5.81 -0.37 -20.78
N GLU A 82 5.19 -1.53 -20.52
CA GLU A 82 4.18 -2.09 -21.40
C GLU A 82 2.78 -1.53 -21.12
N GLY A 83 2.66 -0.64 -20.15
CA GLY A 83 1.37 -0.03 -19.86
C GLY A 83 0.51 -0.80 -18.87
N VAL A 84 1.09 -1.68 -18.09
CA VAL A 84 0.35 -2.48 -17.10
C VAL A 84 0.54 -1.84 -15.72
N ALA A 85 -0.55 -1.65 -14.99
CA ALA A 85 -0.47 -1.14 -13.63
C ALA A 85 -0.23 -2.31 -12.68
N ARG A 86 0.75 -2.18 -11.81
CA ARG A 86 1.09 -3.22 -10.85
C ARG A 86 1.17 -2.64 -9.46
N GLU A 87 0.78 -3.46 -8.50
CA GLU A 87 0.86 -3.09 -7.09
C GLU A 87 1.86 -4.01 -6.41
N LEU A 88 2.89 -3.42 -5.81
CA LEU A 88 3.92 -4.17 -5.12
C LEU A 88 3.88 -3.85 -3.63
N HIS A 89 4.01 -4.86 -2.80
CA HIS A 89 4.10 -4.67 -1.36
C HIS A 89 5.50 -5.10 -0.93
N LEU A 90 6.20 -4.19 -0.27
CA LEU A 90 7.56 -4.46 0.18
C LEU A 90 7.64 -4.20 1.68
N LYS A 91 8.34 -5.08 2.38
CA LYS A 91 8.55 -4.85 3.80
C LYS A 91 9.34 -3.57 3.99
N ALA A 92 8.84 -2.69 4.83
CA ALA A 92 9.48 -1.38 4.98
C ALA A 92 10.81 -1.47 5.72
N ASP A 93 11.00 -2.50 6.52
CA ASP A 93 12.23 -2.65 7.29
C ASP A 93 13.37 -3.28 6.49
N THR A 94 13.08 -4.14 5.53
CA THR A 94 14.11 -4.83 4.77
C THR A 94 14.07 -4.56 3.28
N GLY A 95 12.94 -4.07 2.77
CA GLY A 95 12.75 -3.89 1.34
C GLY A 95 12.34 -5.15 0.61
N GLU A 96 12.13 -6.24 1.34
CA GLU A 96 11.78 -7.50 0.71
C GLU A 96 10.41 -7.43 0.06
N LEU A 97 10.29 -7.89 -1.16
CA LEU A 97 9.01 -7.93 -1.86
C LEU A 97 8.18 -9.08 -1.31
N VAL A 98 6.97 -8.79 -0.88
CA VAL A 98 6.08 -9.82 -0.35
C VAL A 98 4.86 -10.03 -1.22
N LYS A 99 4.56 -9.11 -2.13
CA LYS A 99 3.40 -9.25 -3.00
C LYS A 99 3.61 -8.43 -4.26
N ASP A 100 3.24 -8.99 -5.39
CA ASP A 100 3.31 -8.32 -6.68
C ASP A 100 2.14 -8.80 -7.50
N LYS A 101 1.21 -7.92 -7.79
CA LYS A 101 0.02 -8.28 -8.54
C LYS A 101 -0.33 -7.20 -9.55
N GLU A 102 -1.04 -7.60 -10.58
CA GLU A 102 -1.57 -6.65 -11.53
C GLU A 102 -2.76 -5.94 -10.90
N ASP A 103 -2.79 -4.66 -11.05
CA ASP A 103 -3.80 -3.82 -10.41
C ASP A 103 -5.08 -3.74 -11.24
#